data_d44774d3353b01e6a584593407449106
#
_entry.id   d44774d3353b01e6a584593407449106
#
_cell.length_a   1.000
_cell.length_b   1.000
_cell.length_c   1.000
_cell.angle_alpha   90.00
_cell.angle_beta   90.00
_cell.angle_gamma   90.00
#
_symmetry.space_group_name_H-M   'P 1'
#
loop_
_entity.id
_entity.type
_entity.pdbx_description
1 polymer ?
#
loop_
_entity_poly.entity_id
_entity_poly.type
_entity_poly.pdbx_seq_one_letter_code
_entity_poly.pdbx_strand_id
1 'polypeptide(L)'
;THVTDLDPYIPNRDQLSADQLREAMFHLNRREKRAFLYSDVHFLLLGFLLENYFEKDLDQILQEQVFDPWKMKETQFGPVSSAVPTVRGQKAGVVHDPKARLLGKHAGSAGLFSTVKDLKIFLEHYLQDDFAAGLSQNFSDLSDKERSLAWNLEGDWLDHTGYTGTFIMWNRKKQEAAIFLSNRTYEKDERTQWIIDRNQIMDLIREAD
;
A
#
# COMPACT_ATOMS: atom_id res chain seq x y z
N THR A 1 -8.63 7.40 -0.52
CA THR A 1 -8.41 8.52 -1.48
C THR A 1 -7.36 9.53 -1.02
N HIS A 2 -6.93 9.51 0.23
CA HIS A 2 -6.07 10.54 0.84
C HIS A 2 -6.67 11.96 0.86
N VAL A 3 -7.98 12.06 0.83
CA VAL A 3 -8.71 13.34 0.90
C VAL A 3 -9.27 13.54 2.29
N THR A 4 -8.53 14.23 3.15
CA THR A 4 -8.90 14.50 4.55
C THR A 4 -8.51 15.92 4.96
N ASP A 5 -8.95 16.33 6.14
CA ASP A 5 -8.50 17.54 6.83
C ASP A 5 -7.36 17.27 7.82
N LEU A 6 -6.87 16.04 7.94
CA LEU A 6 -5.80 15.70 8.87
C LEU A 6 -4.45 16.27 8.40
N ASP A 7 -3.69 16.85 9.34
CA ASP A 7 -2.29 17.18 9.15
C ASP A 7 -1.43 15.95 9.54
N PRO A 8 -0.73 15.31 8.61
CA PRO A 8 0.06 14.13 8.89
C PRO A 8 1.40 14.41 9.60
N TYR A 9 1.66 15.67 9.96
CA TYR A 9 2.88 16.03 10.64
C TYR A 9 2.88 15.57 12.10
N ILE A 10 3.88 14.76 12.46
CA ILE A 10 4.12 14.29 13.83
C ILE A 10 5.51 14.78 14.26
N PRO A 11 5.58 15.66 15.26
CA PRO A 11 6.86 16.14 15.79
C PRO A 11 7.72 15.00 16.31
N ASN A 12 9.04 15.07 16.10
CA ASN A 12 10.03 14.09 16.60
C ASN A 12 9.69 12.64 16.28
N ARG A 13 8.95 12.39 15.21
CA ARG A 13 8.44 11.07 14.79
C ARG A 13 9.49 9.96 14.89
N ASP A 14 10.72 10.23 14.47
CA ASP A 14 11.79 9.24 14.37
C ASP A 14 12.38 8.84 15.74
N GLN A 15 11.96 9.51 16.81
CA GLN A 15 12.37 9.25 18.20
C GLN A 15 11.27 8.58 19.03
N LEU A 16 10.07 8.42 18.47
CA LEU A 16 8.92 7.85 19.18
C LEU A 16 9.02 6.33 19.24
N SER A 17 8.53 5.74 20.34
CA SER A 17 8.22 4.31 20.40
C SER A 17 6.97 3.99 19.55
N ALA A 18 6.70 2.71 19.32
CA ALA A 18 5.51 2.27 18.59
C ALA A 18 4.21 2.81 19.22
N ASP A 19 4.08 2.69 20.54
CA ASP A 19 2.91 3.17 21.28
C ASP A 19 2.78 4.70 21.21
N GLN A 20 3.88 5.42 21.37
CA GLN A 20 3.90 6.88 21.25
C GLN A 20 3.54 7.34 19.84
N LEU A 21 4.03 6.64 18.81
CA LEU A 21 3.69 6.94 17.43
C LEU A 21 2.20 6.68 17.14
N ARG A 22 1.66 5.56 17.64
CA ARG A 22 0.24 5.23 17.54
C ARG A 22 -0.62 6.29 18.23
N GLU A 23 -0.30 6.66 19.43
CA GLU A 23 -1.01 7.70 20.20
C GLU A 23 -0.98 9.05 19.49
N ALA A 24 0.19 9.47 18.99
CA ALA A 24 0.32 10.71 18.24
C ALA A 24 -0.57 10.76 17.00
N MET A 25 -0.82 9.64 16.34
CA MET A 25 -1.71 9.59 15.17
C MET A 25 -3.18 9.82 15.53
N PHE A 26 -3.62 9.49 16.74
CA PHE A 26 -4.99 9.80 17.19
C PHE A 26 -5.16 11.27 17.58
N HIS A 27 -4.06 12.00 17.80
CA HIS A 27 -4.05 13.40 18.22
C HIS A 27 -3.54 14.36 17.13
N LEU A 28 -3.65 13.97 15.85
CA LEU A 28 -3.27 14.82 14.73
C LEU A 28 -4.09 16.10 14.68
N ASN A 29 -3.42 17.20 14.38
CA ASN A 29 -4.07 18.46 14.10
C ASN A 29 -4.96 18.34 12.85
N ARG A 30 -5.99 19.20 12.80
CA ARG A 30 -6.80 19.37 11.60
C ARG A 30 -6.35 20.62 10.84
N ARG A 31 -6.33 20.51 9.53
CA ARG A 31 -6.16 21.64 8.62
C ARG A 31 -7.49 22.37 8.49
N GLU A 32 -7.44 23.65 8.14
CA GLU A 32 -8.65 24.47 7.93
C GLU A 32 -9.57 23.90 6.84
N LYS A 33 -8.98 23.24 5.84
CA LYS A 33 -9.72 22.69 4.70
C LYS A 33 -9.32 21.23 4.42
N ARG A 34 -10.31 20.46 4.05
CA ARG A 34 -10.12 19.15 3.40
C ARG A 34 -9.38 19.34 2.08
N ALA A 35 -8.35 18.58 1.82
CA ALA A 35 -7.63 18.59 0.56
C ALA A 35 -6.97 17.23 0.31
N PHE A 36 -6.62 16.96 -0.93
CA PHE A 36 -5.77 15.81 -1.25
C PHE A 36 -4.36 16.02 -0.68
N LEU A 37 -3.93 15.07 0.14
CA LEU A 37 -2.57 15.00 0.64
C LEU A 37 -2.18 13.53 0.83
N TYR A 38 -1.32 13.00 -0.05
CA TYR A 38 -0.83 11.65 0.09
C TYR A 38 -0.08 11.47 1.41
N SER A 39 -0.54 10.54 2.24
CA SER A 39 0.10 10.24 3.52
C SER A 39 -0.18 8.80 3.98
N ASP A 40 0.85 8.13 4.50
CA ASP A 40 0.75 6.81 5.12
C ASP A 40 -0.15 6.81 6.35
N VAL A 41 -0.24 7.95 7.05
CA VAL A 41 -1.05 8.12 8.26
C VAL A 41 -2.51 7.70 8.04
N HIS A 42 -3.07 7.97 6.86
CA HIS A 42 -4.46 7.60 6.56
C HIS A 42 -4.68 6.08 6.62
N PHE A 43 -3.73 5.31 6.09
CA PHE A 43 -3.81 3.84 6.11
C PHE A 43 -3.37 3.24 7.43
N LEU A 44 -2.47 3.89 8.16
CA LEU A 44 -2.14 3.50 9.54
C LEU A 44 -3.36 3.66 10.45
N LEU A 45 -4.05 4.80 10.38
CA LEU A 45 -5.29 5.03 11.13
C LEU A 45 -6.40 4.03 10.73
N LEU A 46 -6.52 3.70 9.44
CA LEU A 46 -7.47 2.69 8.98
C LEU A 46 -7.14 1.31 9.56
N GLY A 47 -5.86 0.93 9.61
CA GLY A 47 -5.41 -0.29 10.27
C GLY A 47 -5.80 -0.33 11.75
N PHE A 48 -5.54 0.74 12.51
CA PHE A 48 -5.93 0.83 13.93
C PHE A 48 -7.45 0.81 14.14
N LEU A 49 -8.22 1.37 13.21
CA LEU A 49 -9.68 1.29 13.22
C LEU A 49 -10.17 -0.14 13.04
N LEU A 50 -9.55 -0.89 12.12
CA LEU A 50 -9.88 -2.32 11.92
C LEU A 50 -9.51 -3.13 13.16
N GLU A 51 -8.35 -2.90 13.77
CA GLU A 51 -7.95 -3.57 15.01
C GLU A 51 -8.97 -3.33 16.14
N ASN A 52 -9.44 -2.09 16.29
CA ASN A 52 -10.45 -1.76 17.29
C ASN A 52 -11.81 -2.39 16.97
N TYR A 53 -12.19 -2.45 15.70
CA TYR A 53 -13.48 -3.04 15.30
C TYR A 53 -13.52 -4.55 15.45
N PHE A 54 -12.43 -5.25 15.09
CA PHE A 54 -12.35 -6.71 15.17
C PHE A 54 -11.80 -7.22 16.51
N GLU A 55 -11.33 -6.32 17.38
CA GLU A 55 -10.65 -6.66 18.66
C GLU A 55 -9.47 -7.65 18.47
N LYS A 56 -8.72 -7.47 17.37
CA LYS A 56 -7.59 -8.31 16.96
C LYS A 56 -6.47 -7.47 16.37
N ASP A 57 -5.26 -8.02 16.35
CA ASP A 57 -4.13 -7.41 15.64
C ASP A 57 -4.35 -7.44 14.12
N LEU A 58 -3.84 -6.44 13.39
CA LEU A 58 -4.07 -6.29 11.95
C LEU A 58 -3.57 -7.50 11.15
N ASP A 59 -2.46 -8.13 11.54
CA ASP A 59 -1.96 -9.35 10.90
C ASP A 59 -2.95 -10.51 11.02
N GLN A 60 -3.58 -10.70 12.19
CA GLN A 60 -4.62 -11.71 12.41
C GLN A 60 -5.86 -11.43 11.57
N ILE A 61 -6.29 -10.16 11.52
CA ILE A 61 -7.44 -9.74 10.70
C ILE A 61 -7.18 -10.08 9.23
N LEU A 62 -6.02 -9.68 8.70
CA LEU A 62 -5.69 -9.94 7.30
C LEU A 62 -5.53 -11.44 7.02
N GLN A 63 -4.95 -12.19 7.96
CA GLN A 63 -4.84 -13.64 7.83
C GLN A 63 -6.23 -14.30 7.72
N GLU A 64 -7.13 -13.98 8.64
CA GLU A 64 -8.46 -14.62 8.72
C GLU A 64 -9.43 -14.13 7.63
N GLN A 65 -9.36 -12.84 7.26
CA GLN A 65 -10.35 -12.25 6.34
C GLN A 65 -9.91 -12.25 4.88
N VAL A 66 -8.59 -12.36 4.61
CA VAL A 66 -8.04 -12.26 3.27
C VAL A 66 -7.13 -13.44 2.93
N PHE A 67 -6.03 -13.64 3.66
CA PHE A 67 -4.99 -14.57 3.20
C PHE A 67 -5.44 -16.03 3.22
N ASP A 68 -6.09 -16.48 4.29
CA ASP A 68 -6.59 -17.85 4.39
C ASP A 68 -7.73 -18.13 3.41
N PRO A 69 -8.81 -17.30 3.35
CA PRO A 69 -9.89 -17.49 2.39
C PRO A 69 -9.41 -17.49 0.93
N TRP A 70 -8.47 -16.62 0.60
CA TRP A 70 -7.91 -16.50 -0.75
C TRP A 70 -6.74 -17.46 -1.01
N LYS A 71 -6.31 -18.21 0.00
CA LYS A 71 -5.19 -19.17 -0.08
C LYS A 71 -3.84 -18.52 -0.42
N MET A 72 -3.63 -17.30 0.02
CA MET A 72 -2.37 -16.54 -0.11
C MET A 72 -1.39 -16.97 1.00
N LYS A 73 -0.74 -18.10 0.83
CA LYS A 73 0.03 -18.79 1.87
C LYS A 73 1.43 -18.20 2.14
N GLU A 74 1.91 -17.36 1.23
CA GLU A 74 3.26 -16.79 1.28
C GLU A 74 3.21 -15.27 1.50
N THR A 75 2.04 -14.73 1.88
CA THR A 75 1.85 -13.31 2.19
C THR A 75 1.80 -13.11 3.70
N GLN A 76 2.68 -12.26 4.24
CA GLN A 76 2.79 -12.03 5.68
C GLN A 76 3.46 -10.69 5.99
N PHE A 77 3.31 -10.22 7.22
CA PHE A 77 4.12 -9.11 7.71
C PHE A 77 5.58 -9.52 7.92
N GLY A 78 6.49 -8.56 7.67
CA GLY A 78 7.91 -8.78 7.95
C GLY A 78 8.24 -8.83 9.46
N PRO A 79 9.44 -9.33 9.80
CA PRO A 79 10.55 -9.66 8.91
C PRO A 79 10.43 -11.04 8.24
N VAL A 80 10.88 -11.15 6.98
CA VAL A 80 10.85 -12.40 6.18
C VAL A 80 12.25 -12.72 5.66
N SER A 81 12.92 -13.69 6.24
CA SER A 81 14.34 -13.99 5.96
C SER A 81 14.66 -14.41 4.52
N SER A 82 13.68 -14.95 3.80
CA SER A 82 13.80 -15.34 2.39
C SER A 82 13.45 -14.22 1.40
N ALA A 83 13.07 -13.05 1.88
CA ALA A 83 12.69 -11.94 0.99
C ALA A 83 13.90 -11.29 0.32
N VAL A 84 13.67 -10.70 -0.82
CA VAL A 84 14.68 -9.89 -1.54
C VAL A 84 15.02 -8.65 -0.70
N PRO A 85 16.31 -8.38 -0.43
CA PRO A 85 16.69 -7.20 0.34
C PRO A 85 16.44 -5.92 -0.44
N THR A 86 15.99 -4.86 0.24
CA THR A 86 15.68 -3.55 -0.37
C THR A 86 16.77 -2.50 -0.16
N VAL A 87 17.75 -2.79 0.69
CA VAL A 87 18.90 -1.92 0.96
C VAL A 87 20.15 -2.77 1.04
N ARG A 88 21.23 -2.35 0.33
CA ARG A 88 22.53 -3.03 0.37
C ARG A 88 23.09 -3.05 1.81
N GLY A 89 23.57 -4.21 2.23
CA GLY A 89 24.13 -4.40 3.57
C GLY A 89 23.12 -4.54 4.71
N GLN A 90 21.83 -4.38 4.44
CA GLN A 90 20.78 -4.72 5.42
C GLN A 90 20.40 -6.21 5.32
N LYS A 91 19.94 -6.73 6.44
CA LYS A 91 19.40 -8.09 6.51
C LYS A 91 18.16 -8.19 5.63
N ALA A 92 18.06 -9.28 4.87
CA ALA A 92 16.87 -9.56 4.05
C ALA A 92 15.59 -9.59 4.91
N GLY A 93 14.46 -9.17 4.32
CA GLY A 93 13.16 -9.18 4.96
C GLY A 93 12.92 -8.10 6.02
N VAL A 94 13.85 -7.18 6.20
CA VAL A 94 13.60 -6.00 7.03
C VAL A 94 12.68 -5.05 6.27
N VAL A 95 11.59 -4.64 6.91
CA VAL A 95 10.63 -3.68 6.35
C VAL A 95 11.33 -2.36 6.00
N HIS A 96 11.17 -1.90 4.77
CA HIS A 96 11.85 -0.69 4.28
C HIS A 96 11.32 0.60 4.93
N ASP A 97 10.00 0.74 5.03
CA ASP A 97 9.37 1.92 5.65
C ASP A 97 9.66 1.97 7.16
N PRO A 98 10.22 3.08 7.69
CA PRO A 98 10.59 3.19 9.11
C PRO A 98 9.39 3.11 10.05
N LYS A 99 8.24 3.68 9.70
CA LYS A 99 7.03 3.64 10.54
C LYS A 99 6.46 2.23 10.58
N ALA A 100 6.36 1.59 9.41
CA ALA A 100 5.89 0.22 9.33
C ALA A 100 6.84 -0.76 10.03
N ARG A 101 8.14 -0.52 9.97
CA ARG A 101 9.12 -1.31 10.73
C ARG A 101 8.95 -1.17 12.23
N LEU A 102 8.63 0.04 12.71
CA LEU A 102 8.41 0.31 14.13
C LEU A 102 7.09 -0.29 14.62
N LEU A 103 6.01 -0.14 13.84
CA LEU A 103 4.67 -0.62 14.17
C LEU A 103 4.48 -2.13 13.92
N GLY A 104 5.35 -2.74 13.10
CA GLY A 104 5.30 -4.17 12.81
C GLY A 104 3.97 -4.60 12.21
N LYS A 105 3.37 -5.63 12.80
CA LYS A 105 2.10 -6.23 12.39
C LYS A 105 0.87 -5.32 12.47
N HIS A 106 1.01 -4.12 13.01
CA HIS A 106 -0.04 -3.11 13.15
C HIS A 106 -0.02 -2.04 12.04
N ALA A 107 0.93 -2.15 11.10
CA ALA A 107 1.14 -1.12 10.08
C ALA A 107 0.23 -1.29 8.86
N GLY A 108 -0.87 -0.55 8.78
CA GLY A 108 -1.80 -0.58 7.64
C GLY A 108 -1.28 0.05 6.34
N SER A 109 -0.10 0.71 6.37
CA SER A 109 0.43 1.43 5.21
C SER A 109 1.52 0.70 4.44
N ALA A 110 2.23 -0.22 5.06
CA ALA A 110 3.36 -0.96 4.48
C ALA A 110 3.74 -2.15 5.36
N GLY A 111 4.72 -2.96 4.93
CA GLY A 111 5.30 -4.02 5.76
C GLY A 111 4.90 -5.43 5.38
N LEU A 112 4.00 -5.61 4.43
CA LEU A 112 3.68 -6.91 3.87
C LEU A 112 4.77 -7.37 2.88
N PHE A 113 5.08 -8.65 2.94
CA PHE A 113 5.87 -9.38 1.96
C PHE A 113 4.98 -10.41 1.29
N SER A 114 5.19 -10.61 0.00
CA SER A 114 4.39 -11.54 -0.80
C SER A 114 5.22 -12.15 -1.93
N THR A 115 4.61 -13.01 -2.73
CA THR A 115 5.18 -13.62 -3.92
C THR A 115 4.34 -13.29 -5.15
N VAL A 116 4.90 -13.48 -6.35
CA VAL A 116 4.13 -13.34 -7.61
C VAL A 116 2.90 -14.24 -7.60
N LYS A 117 3.02 -15.44 -7.03
CA LYS A 117 1.92 -16.40 -6.93
C LYS A 117 0.75 -15.86 -6.11
N ASP A 118 1.02 -15.35 -4.92
CA ASP A 118 -0.01 -14.81 -4.05
C ASP A 118 -0.59 -13.50 -4.60
N LEU A 119 0.25 -12.64 -5.19
CA LEU A 119 -0.22 -11.42 -5.85
C LEU A 119 -1.10 -11.73 -7.08
N LYS A 120 -0.84 -12.81 -7.80
CA LYS A 120 -1.72 -13.27 -8.88
C LYS A 120 -3.10 -13.65 -8.33
N ILE A 121 -3.15 -14.44 -7.26
CA ILE A 121 -4.41 -14.80 -6.58
C ILE A 121 -5.16 -13.52 -6.14
N PHE A 122 -4.44 -12.58 -5.51
CA PHE A 122 -5.00 -11.30 -5.10
C PHE A 122 -5.66 -10.55 -6.26
N LEU A 123 -4.97 -10.43 -7.39
CA LEU A 123 -5.49 -9.73 -8.57
C LEU A 123 -6.64 -10.49 -9.26
N GLU A 124 -6.65 -11.82 -9.23
CA GLU A 124 -7.77 -12.63 -9.74
C GLU A 124 -9.07 -12.31 -8.98
N HIS A 125 -9.03 -12.15 -7.65
CA HIS A 125 -10.17 -11.70 -6.86
C HIS A 125 -10.63 -10.28 -7.25
N TYR A 126 -9.71 -9.35 -7.49
CA TYR A 126 -10.06 -8.01 -7.96
C TYR A 126 -10.66 -7.99 -9.38
N LEU A 127 -10.24 -8.90 -10.25
CA LEU A 127 -10.81 -9.04 -11.58
C LEU A 127 -12.21 -9.67 -11.58
N GLN A 128 -12.50 -10.59 -10.65
CA GLN A 128 -13.67 -11.46 -10.72
C GLN A 128 -14.74 -11.16 -9.68
N ASP A 129 -14.37 -10.88 -8.43
CA ASP A 129 -15.30 -10.80 -7.32
C ASP A 129 -16.12 -9.50 -7.31
N ASP A 130 -17.36 -9.59 -6.84
CA ASP A 130 -18.32 -8.49 -6.85
C ASP A 130 -17.90 -7.29 -6.01
N PHE A 131 -17.14 -7.49 -4.93
CA PHE A 131 -16.67 -6.38 -4.09
C PHE A 131 -15.84 -5.36 -4.89
N ALA A 132 -15.10 -5.81 -5.90
CA ALA A 132 -14.25 -4.97 -6.72
C ALA A 132 -14.99 -4.24 -7.86
N ALA A 133 -16.22 -4.65 -8.19
CA ALA A 133 -16.98 -4.08 -9.30
C ALA A 133 -17.22 -2.57 -9.16
N GLY A 134 -17.39 -2.08 -7.94
CA GLY A 134 -17.61 -0.66 -7.64
C GLY A 134 -16.32 0.18 -7.60
N LEU A 135 -15.14 -0.43 -7.69
CA LEU A 135 -13.87 0.30 -7.53
C LEU A 135 -13.44 1.09 -8.78
N SER A 136 -14.03 0.85 -9.95
CA SER A 136 -13.75 1.64 -11.16
C SER A 136 -14.43 3.01 -11.17
N GLN A 137 -14.58 3.63 -10.00
CA GLN A 137 -15.18 4.94 -9.80
C GLN A 137 -14.19 5.88 -9.13
N ASN A 138 -14.28 7.17 -9.49
CA ASN A 138 -13.54 8.22 -8.80
C ASN A 138 -14.24 8.57 -7.48
N PHE A 139 -13.56 8.31 -6.38
CA PHE A 139 -13.99 8.69 -5.03
C PHE A 139 -13.25 9.93 -4.50
N SER A 140 -12.44 10.59 -5.33
CA SER A 140 -11.68 11.78 -4.96
C SER A 140 -12.35 13.02 -5.53
N ASP A 141 -13.15 13.67 -4.70
CA ASP A 141 -13.90 14.89 -5.06
C ASP A 141 -13.08 16.20 -4.91
N LEU A 142 -11.87 16.11 -4.35
CA LEU A 142 -11.00 17.25 -4.05
C LEU A 142 -9.58 17.09 -4.64
N SER A 143 -9.42 16.33 -5.70
CA SER A 143 -8.13 16.10 -6.33
C SER A 143 -8.26 16.21 -7.85
N ASP A 144 -7.31 16.86 -8.48
CA ASP A 144 -7.17 16.85 -9.94
C ASP A 144 -6.78 15.47 -10.47
N LYS A 145 -6.34 14.58 -9.56
CA LYS A 145 -6.01 13.20 -9.87
C LYS A 145 -7.12 12.27 -9.41
N GLU A 146 -7.67 11.50 -10.32
CA GLU A 146 -8.67 10.50 -10.02
C GLU A 146 -8.12 9.40 -9.11
N ARG A 147 -8.93 9.01 -8.12
CA ARG A 147 -8.60 7.95 -7.17
C ARG A 147 -9.81 7.14 -6.77
N SER A 148 -9.63 5.84 -6.78
CA SER A 148 -10.56 4.91 -6.17
C SER A 148 -10.22 4.68 -4.68
N LEU A 149 -10.93 3.78 -4.03
CA LEU A 149 -10.63 3.35 -2.65
C LEU A 149 -9.35 2.52 -2.65
N ALA A 150 -8.29 3.07 -2.07
CA ALA A 150 -6.93 2.52 -2.01
C ALA A 150 -6.16 2.43 -3.35
N TRP A 151 -6.75 2.82 -4.48
CA TRP A 151 -6.13 2.71 -5.80
C TRP A 151 -5.98 4.06 -6.48
N ASN A 152 -4.94 4.23 -7.28
CA ASN A 152 -4.94 5.24 -8.35
C ASN A 152 -5.92 4.78 -9.42
N LEU A 153 -6.59 5.73 -10.07
CA LEU A 153 -7.51 5.46 -11.18
C LEU A 153 -7.03 6.22 -12.41
N GLU A 154 -6.91 5.52 -13.52
CA GLU A 154 -6.56 6.10 -14.82
C GLU A 154 -7.33 5.39 -15.91
N GLY A 155 -8.41 6.03 -16.39
CA GLY A 155 -9.40 5.40 -17.24
C GLY A 155 -10.04 4.21 -16.52
N ASP A 156 -9.94 3.02 -17.11
CA ASP A 156 -10.46 1.77 -16.53
C ASP A 156 -9.37 0.96 -15.77
N TRP A 157 -8.16 1.49 -15.70
CA TRP A 157 -7.06 0.88 -14.97
C TRP A 157 -6.97 1.39 -13.53
N LEU A 158 -6.81 0.45 -12.62
CA LEU A 158 -6.50 0.73 -11.22
C LEU A 158 -5.09 0.22 -10.91
N ASP A 159 -4.29 1.04 -10.22
CA ASP A 159 -2.93 0.67 -9.86
C ASP A 159 -2.57 1.11 -8.43
N HIS A 160 -1.56 0.45 -7.88
CA HIS A 160 -0.86 0.96 -6.70
C HIS A 160 0.63 0.66 -6.80
N THR A 161 1.43 1.61 -6.32
CA THR A 161 2.89 1.58 -6.44
C THR A 161 3.55 1.55 -5.07
N GLY A 162 4.63 0.74 -4.95
CA GLY A 162 5.46 0.67 -3.77
C GLY A 162 6.72 1.54 -3.88
N TYR A 163 7.17 2.08 -2.74
CA TYR A 163 8.38 2.91 -2.68
C TYR A 163 9.63 2.16 -3.19
N THR A 164 9.73 0.87 -2.87
CA THR A 164 10.89 0.02 -3.22
C THR A 164 10.92 -0.42 -4.68
N GLY A 165 9.94 0.00 -5.49
CA GLY A 165 9.93 -0.19 -6.95
C GLY A 165 8.89 -1.17 -7.45
N THR A 166 8.10 -1.75 -6.59
CA THR A 166 7.01 -2.65 -6.96
C THR A 166 5.77 -1.89 -7.42
N PHE A 167 4.99 -2.47 -8.32
CA PHE A 167 3.61 -2.05 -8.56
C PHE A 167 2.74 -3.24 -8.98
N ILE A 168 1.44 -3.08 -8.79
CA ILE A 168 0.40 -3.94 -9.34
C ILE A 168 -0.65 -3.06 -10.01
N MET A 169 -1.24 -3.56 -11.08
CA MET A 169 -2.33 -2.88 -11.79
C MET A 169 -3.30 -3.88 -12.38
N TRP A 170 -4.55 -3.45 -12.56
CA TRP A 170 -5.61 -4.30 -13.07
C TRP A 170 -6.68 -3.50 -13.80
N ASN A 171 -7.34 -4.15 -14.78
CA ASN A 171 -8.45 -3.63 -15.55
C ASN A 171 -9.55 -4.70 -15.62
N ARG A 172 -10.63 -4.49 -14.87
CA ARG A 172 -11.73 -5.46 -14.81
C ARG A 172 -12.47 -5.61 -16.14
N LYS A 173 -12.59 -4.54 -16.93
CA LYS A 173 -13.27 -4.60 -18.23
C LYS A 173 -12.51 -5.44 -19.24
N LYS A 174 -11.19 -5.27 -19.28
CA LYS A 174 -10.30 -6.08 -20.14
C LYS A 174 -10.01 -7.47 -19.57
N GLN A 175 -10.28 -7.71 -18.27
CA GLN A 175 -9.85 -8.91 -17.52
C GLN A 175 -8.33 -9.10 -17.53
N GLU A 176 -7.61 -8.01 -17.40
CA GLU A 176 -6.15 -7.95 -17.43
C GLU A 176 -5.58 -7.43 -16.13
N ALA A 177 -4.40 -7.93 -15.76
CA ALA A 177 -3.64 -7.44 -14.63
C ALA A 177 -2.15 -7.60 -14.86
N ALA A 178 -1.36 -6.73 -14.22
CA ALA A 178 0.09 -6.80 -14.25
C ALA A 178 0.69 -6.72 -12.84
N ILE A 179 1.77 -7.47 -12.63
CA ILE A 179 2.57 -7.47 -11.42
C ILE A 179 4.00 -7.13 -11.82
N PHE A 180 4.54 -6.08 -11.25
CA PHE A 180 5.93 -5.71 -11.45
C PHE A 180 6.66 -5.68 -10.10
N LEU A 181 7.67 -6.54 -9.95
CA LEU A 181 8.47 -6.63 -8.73
C LEU A 181 9.90 -6.19 -9.02
N SER A 182 10.36 -5.25 -8.24
CA SER A 182 11.75 -4.80 -8.26
C SER A 182 12.21 -4.39 -6.87
N ASN A 183 13.51 -4.23 -6.69
CA ASN A 183 14.14 -3.70 -5.48
C ASN A 183 15.03 -2.51 -5.84
N ARG A 184 14.49 -1.52 -6.53
CA ARG A 184 15.21 -0.37 -7.06
C ARG A 184 16.04 0.40 -6.01
N THR A 185 15.62 0.32 -4.74
CA THR A 185 16.31 1.00 -3.63
C THR A 185 17.55 0.27 -3.12
N TYR A 186 17.85 -0.94 -3.66
CA TYR A 186 18.93 -1.78 -3.16
C TYR A 186 20.30 -1.16 -3.33
N GLU A 187 20.61 -0.66 -4.53
CA GLU A 187 21.91 -0.06 -4.85
C GLU A 187 21.92 1.44 -4.55
N LYS A 188 20.93 2.15 -5.06
CA LYS A 188 20.83 3.60 -4.98
C LYS A 188 19.38 4.03 -5.15
N ASP A 189 18.92 4.92 -4.28
CA ASP A 189 17.57 5.46 -4.38
C ASP A 189 17.47 6.61 -5.39
N GLU A 190 17.32 6.28 -6.66
CA GLU A 190 17.10 7.25 -7.76
C GLU A 190 15.62 7.44 -8.03
N ARG A 191 14.89 7.92 -7.02
CA ARG A 191 13.43 8.02 -7.03
C ARG A 191 12.87 8.79 -8.23
N THR A 192 13.46 9.91 -8.57
CA THR A 192 12.96 10.77 -9.66
C THR A 192 13.00 10.06 -11.00
N GLN A 193 14.14 9.45 -11.34
CA GLN A 193 14.26 8.68 -12.57
C GLN A 193 13.32 7.47 -12.56
N TRP A 194 13.26 6.74 -11.44
CA TRP A 194 12.37 5.61 -11.31
C TRP A 194 10.90 5.94 -11.56
N ILE A 195 10.42 7.09 -11.09
CA ILE A 195 9.03 7.50 -11.34
C ILE A 195 8.77 7.65 -12.84
N ILE A 196 9.71 8.22 -13.59
CA ILE A 196 9.63 8.36 -15.05
C ILE A 196 9.58 6.97 -15.70
N ASP A 197 10.55 6.14 -15.41
CA ASP A 197 10.69 4.80 -16.01
C ASP A 197 9.48 3.93 -15.71
N ARG A 198 9.04 3.92 -14.45
CA ARG A 198 7.85 3.17 -14.01
C ARG A 198 6.59 3.61 -14.76
N ASN A 199 6.38 4.93 -14.89
CA ASN A 199 5.19 5.43 -15.59
C ASN A 199 5.21 5.00 -17.06
N GLN A 200 6.36 5.06 -17.74
CA GLN A 200 6.51 4.56 -19.11
C GLN A 200 6.18 3.06 -19.22
N ILE A 201 6.64 2.24 -18.25
CA ILE A 201 6.31 0.81 -18.22
C ILE A 201 4.80 0.61 -18.05
N MET A 202 4.18 1.35 -17.15
CA MET A 202 2.75 1.25 -16.90
C MET A 202 1.93 1.71 -18.11
N ASP A 203 2.37 2.75 -18.82
CA ASP A 203 1.71 3.23 -20.04
C ASP A 203 1.79 2.18 -21.16
N LEU A 204 2.96 1.56 -21.36
CA LEU A 204 3.10 0.45 -22.32
C LEU A 204 2.14 -0.73 -22.01
N ILE A 205 1.93 -1.03 -20.71
CA ILE A 205 0.98 -2.08 -20.30
C ILE A 205 -0.45 -1.67 -20.61
N ARG A 206 -0.81 -0.39 -20.40
CA ARG A 206 -2.17 0.12 -20.69
C ARG A 206 -2.49 0.15 -22.17
N GLU A 207 -1.48 0.38 -23.01
CA GLU A 207 -1.59 0.48 -24.47
C GLU A 207 -1.47 -0.88 -25.18
N ALA A 208 -1.04 -1.93 -24.47
CA ALA A 208 -0.99 -3.26 -25.05
C ALA A 208 -2.40 -3.76 -25.41
N ASP A 209 -2.53 -4.25 -26.65
CA ASP A 209 -3.77 -4.83 -27.21
C ASP A 209 -4.02 -6.28 -26.74
#